data_b8445c80411e1f733dc3e83edcba12f3
#
_entry.id   b8445c80411e1f733dc3e83edcba12f3
#
_cell.length_a   1.000
_cell.length_b   1.000
_cell.length_c   1.000
_cell.angle_alpha   90.00
_cell.angle_beta   90.00
_cell.angle_gamma   90.00
#
_symmetry.space_group_name_H-M   'P 1'
#
loop_
_entity.id
_entity.type
_entity.pdbx_description
1 polymer ?
#
loop_
_entity_poly.entity_id
_entity_poly.type
_entity_poly.pdbx_seq_one_letter_code
_entity_poly.pdbx_strand_id
1 'polypeptide(L)'
;AALAVLFAMNPRVYLLDEPFASIDRKSRIEILEILKELALDGKTVILCDHDLSDYKAYIDHMVELRDGKLREVFQIPSYEMTQVASKEVAASPELFHMNRVTGELGNRPLFSIADFTFYQGISCILGDNGVGKSTLFRSILQFQKYKGRIAWKGTVLKKKKSLYRDLTGVVQEAEKQFIRVSLREELQLDGPDSERNQRIFQALRYFDLEQAVDKSPYQLSGGQQKILQL
;
A
#
# COMPACT_ATOMS: atom_id res chain seq x y z
N ALA A 1 -0.74 -14.04 -2.24
CA ALA A 1 0.51 -14.16 -1.51
C ALA A 1 1.15 -12.85 -1.14
N ALA A 2 0.89 -11.74 -1.80
CA ALA A 2 1.49 -10.52 -1.30
C ALA A 2 0.79 -10.01 -0.05
N LEU A 3 -0.55 -10.03 0.10
CA LEU A 3 -1.19 -9.79 1.40
C LEU A 3 -0.76 -10.84 2.44
N ALA A 4 -0.72 -12.11 2.07
CA ALA A 4 -0.26 -13.16 2.98
C ALA A 4 1.21 -12.94 3.40
N VAL A 5 2.09 -12.55 2.47
CA VAL A 5 3.48 -12.18 2.79
C VAL A 5 3.53 -10.89 3.61
N LEU A 6 2.73 -9.89 3.25
CA LEU A 6 2.66 -8.63 3.97
C LEU A 6 2.15 -8.84 5.40
N PHE A 7 1.13 -9.66 5.60
CA PHE A 7 0.65 -10.06 6.93
C PHE A 7 1.71 -10.83 7.71
N ALA A 8 2.41 -11.75 7.05
CA ALA A 8 3.48 -12.54 7.68
C ALA A 8 4.68 -11.67 8.07
N MET A 9 5.05 -10.68 7.26
CA MET A 9 6.11 -9.72 7.57
C MET A 9 5.69 -8.74 8.66
N ASN A 10 4.38 -8.56 8.87
CA ASN A 10 3.79 -7.68 9.86
C ASN A 10 4.43 -6.27 9.89
N PRO A 11 4.56 -5.57 8.73
CA PRO A 11 5.17 -4.24 8.70
C PRO A 11 4.32 -3.23 9.47
N ARG A 12 4.90 -2.08 9.79
CA ARG A 12 4.18 -0.98 10.41
C ARG A 12 3.45 -0.10 9.39
N VAL A 13 3.90 -0.14 8.14
CA VAL A 13 3.36 0.69 7.05
C VAL A 13 3.15 -0.16 5.81
N TYR A 14 1.96 -0.06 5.24
CA TYR A 14 1.55 -0.69 3.98
C TYR A 14 1.37 0.40 2.92
N LEU A 15 2.01 0.25 1.76
CA LEU A 15 1.84 1.11 0.60
C LEU A 15 1.25 0.28 -0.55
N LEU A 16 0.02 0.57 -0.95
CA LEU A 16 -0.74 -0.21 -1.92
C LEU A 16 -1.08 0.67 -3.13
N ASP A 17 -0.59 0.30 -4.31
CA ASP A 17 -0.83 1.01 -5.57
C ASP A 17 -1.81 0.22 -6.43
N GLU A 18 -3.03 0.74 -6.61
CA GLU A 18 -4.16 0.09 -7.29
C GLU A 18 -4.39 -1.38 -6.85
N PRO A 19 -4.48 -1.65 -5.53
CA PRO A 19 -4.48 -3.01 -5.04
C PRO A 19 -5.69 -3.82 -5.48
N PHE A 20 -6.76 -3.16 -5.92
CA PHE A 20 -8.02 -3.78 -6.30
C PHE A 20 -8.26 -3.82 -7.82
N ALA A 21 -7.30 -3.39 -8.63
CA ALA A 21 -7.38 -3.56 -10.07
C ALA A 21 -7.55 -5.05 -10.41
N SER A 22 -8.66 -5.43 -11.02
CA SER A 22 -9.02 -6.82 -11.37
C SER A 22 -9.51 -7.71 -10.21
N ILE A 23 -9.82 -7.15 -9.02
CA ILE A 23 -10.48 -7.86 -7.93
C ILE A 23 -11.98 -7.56 -7.99
N ASP A 24 -12.82 -8.59 -7.79
CA ASP A 24 -14.26 -8.41 -7.68
C ASP A 24 -14.65 -7.63 -6.42
N ARG A 25 -15.87 -7.06 -6.43
CA ARG A 25 -16.32 -6.18 -5.36
C ARG A 25 -16.38 -6.88 -3.99
N LYS A 26 -16.75 -8.16 -3.94
CA LYS A 26 -16.86 -8.90 -2.68
C LYS A 26 -15.48 -9.03 -2.03
N SER A 27 -14.51 -9.51 -2.81
CA SER A 27 -13.12 -9.66 -2.35
C SER A 27 -12.49 -8.31 -2.01
N ARG A 28 -12.84 -7.23 -2.74
CA ARG A 28 -12.41 -5.86 -2.40
C ARG A 28 -12.87 -5.47 -0.99
N ILE A 29 -14.15 -5.68 -0.67
CA ILE A 29 -14.71 -5.36 0.64
C ILE A 29 -14.00 -6.15 1.75
N GLU A 30 -13.84 -7.46 1.57
CA GLU A 30 -13.14 -8.33 2.53
C GLU A 30 -11.71 -7.83 2.82
N ILE A 31 -10.99 -7.40 1.77
CA ILE A 31 -9.64 -6.85 1.93
C ILE A 31 -9.67 -5.50 2.67
N LEU A 32 -10.63 -4.63 2.34
CA LEU A 32 -10.77 -3.34 3.03
C LEU A 32 -11.06 -3.52 4.52
N GLU A 33 -11.87 -4.51 4.91
CA GLU A 33 -12.12 -4.87 6.31
C GLU A 33 -10.81 -5.25 7.02
N ILE A 34 -10.01 -6.12 6.41
CA ILE A 34 -8.71 -6.52 6.96
C ILE A 34 -7.76 -5.33 7.09
N LEU A 35 -7.70 -4.45 6.06
CA LEU A 35 -6.86 -3.26 6.11
C LEU A 35 -7.32 -2.30 7.23
N LYS A 36 -8.63 -2.22 7.49
CA LYS A 36 -9.18 -1.44 8.60
C LYS A 36 -8.79 -2.02 9.96
N GLU A 37 -8.85 -3.35 10.13
CA GLU A 37 -8.39 -4.02 11.34
C GLU A 37 -6.90 -3.73 11.60
N LEU A 38 -6.05 -3.81 10.57
CA LEU A 38 -4.64 -3.46 10.68
C LEU A 38 -4.43 -2.00 11.14
N ALA A 39 -5.24 -1.07 10.62
CA ALA A 39 -5.15 0.32 11.05
C ALA A 39 -5.57 0.49 12.52
N LEU A 40 -6.60 -0.24 12.98
CA LEU A 40 -7.02 -0.28 14.39
C LEU A 40 -5.92 -0.85 15.29
N ASP A 41 -5.14 -1.82 14.80
CA ASP A 41 -3.98 -2.39 15.49
C ASP A 41 -2.74 -1.48 15.46
N GLY A 42 -2.90 -0.20 15.04
CA GLY A 42 -1.83 0.79 15.03
C GLY A 42 -0.89 0.74 13.83
N LYS A 43 -1.26 0.02 12.77
CA LYS A 43 -0.56 0.06 11.49
C LYS A 43 -0.97 1.30 10.69
N THR A 44 -0.18 1.63 9.67
CA THR A 44 -0.52 2.68 8.71
C THR A 44 -0.70 2.05 7.33
N VAL A 45 -1.82 2.35 6.69
CA VAL A 45 -2.10 1.93 5.33
C VAL A 45 -2.25 3.17 4.46
N ILE A 46 -1.45 3.25 3.40
CA ILE A 46 -1.56 4.28 2.36
C ILE A 46 -1.86 3.54 1.06
N LEU A 47 -2.99 3.85 0.44
CA LEU A 47 -3.38 3.22 -0.81
C LEU A 47 -3.70 4.26 -1.88
N CYS A 48 -3.41 3.93 -3.13
CA CYS A 48 -3.81 4.69 -4.30
C CYS A 48 -4.84 3.89 -5.09
N ASP A 49 -5.94 4.51 -5.46
CA ASP A 49 -6.91 3.93 -6.36
C ASP A 49 -7.62 5.03 -7.16
N HIS A 50 -8.26 4.65 -8.26
CA HIS A 50 -9.08 5.52 -9.09
C HIS A 50 -10.58 5.28 -8.89
N ASP A 51 -10.97 4.10 -8.37
CA ASP A 51 -12.34 3.74 -8.04
C ASP A 51 -12.53 3.73 -6.52
N LEU A 52 -13.23 4.72 -6.01
CA LEU A 52 -13.43 4.95 -4.57
C LEU A 52 -14.79 4.49 -4.05
N SER A 53 -15.58 3.80 -4.87
CA SER A 53 -16.99 3.51 -4.58
C SER A 53 -17.21 2.78 -3.25
N ASP A 54 -16.27 1.94 -2.81
CA ASP A 54 -16.41 1.13 -1.61
C ASP A 54 -15.57 1.63 -0.41
N TYR A 55 -14.77 2.70 -0.56
CA TYR A 55 -13.81 3.11 0.46
C TYR A 55 -14.37 3.86 1.65
N LYS A 56 -15.54 4.47 1.51
CA LYS A 56 -16.10 5.41 2.47
C LYS A 56 -16.11 4.94 3.93
N ALA A 57 -16.43 3.68 4.15
CA ALA A 57 -16.55 3.11 5.50
C ALA A 57 -15.18 2.74 6.11
N TYR A 58 -14.12 2.73 5.31
CA TYR A 58 -12.84 2.13 5.66
C TYR A 58 -11.70 3.11 5.80
N ILE A 59 -11.75 4.28 5.12
CA ILE A 59 -10.68 5.27 5.14
C ILE A 59 -10.86 6.30 6.26
N ASP A 60 -9.74 6.73 6.83
CA ASP A 60 -9.69 7.79 7.85
C ASP A 60 -9.34 9.15 7.23
N HIS A 61 -8.48 9.17 6.19
CA HIS A 61 -8.02 10.36 5.50
C HIS A 61 -8.00 10.15 4.00
N MET A 62 -8.35 11.17 3.25
CA MET A 62 -8.31 11.16 1.80
C MET A 62 -7.45 12.31 1.28
N VAL A 63 -6.57 12.02 0.33
CA VAL A 63 -5.64 12.98 -0.25
C VAL A 63 -5.71 12.88 -1.77
N GLU A 64 -5.89 14.01 -2.45
CA GLU A 64 -5.84 14.10 -3.91
C GLU A 64 -4.46 14.57 -4.37
N LEU A 65 -3.86 13.86 -5.32
CA LEU A 65 -2.71 14.34 -6.06
C LEU A 65 -3.17 14.99 -7.36
N ARG A 66 -3.18 16.33 -7.40
CA ARG A 66 -3.62 17.12 -8.56
C ARG A 66 -2.61 18.21 -8.87
N ASP A 67 -2.30 18.41 -10.15
CA ASP A 67 -1.30 19.40 -10.62
C ASP A 67 0.05 19.29 -9.89
N GLY A 68 0.46 18.07 -9.55
CA GLY A 68 1.70 17.79 -8.82
C GLY A 68 1.71 18.16 -7.34
N LYS A 69 0.54 18.46 -6.75
CA LYS A 69 0.37 18.84 -5.33
C LYS A 69 -0.57 17.89 -4.61
N LEU A 70 -0.24 17.57 -3.36
CA LEU A 70 -1.14 16.85 -2.46
C LEU A 70 -2.05 17.83 -1.73
N ARG A 71 -3.34 17.51 -1.69
CA ARG A 71 -4.37 18.28 -0.95
C ARG A 71 -5.24 17.31 -0.18
N GLU A 72 -5.58 17.65 1.06
CA GLU A 72 -6.60 16.91 1.80
C GLU A 72 -7.98 17.13 1.16
N VAL A 73 -8.73 16.05 1.07
CA VAL A 73 -10.08 16.03 0.51
C VAL A 73 -11.02 15.49 1.58
N PHE A 74 -12.05 16.27 1.91
CA PHE A 74 -13.03 15.92 2.95
C PHE A 74 -14.32 15.30 2.39
N GLN A 75 -14.43 15.20 1.07
CA GLN A 75 -15.57 14.60 0.40
C GLN A 75 -15.07 13.62 -0.65
N ILE A 76 -15.57 12.40 -0.62
CA ILE A 76 -15.36 11.47 -1.72
C ILE A 76 -16.09 12.02 -2.93
N PRO A 77 -15.40 12.26 -4.07
CA PRO A 77 -16.07 12.61 -5.29
C PRO A 77 -16.92 11.40 -5.72
N SER A 78 -18.17 11.38 -5.33
CA SER A 78 -19.11 10.35 -5.72
C SER A 78 -20.35 11.01 -6.29
N TYR A 79 -21.05 10.29 -7.14
CA TYR A 79 -22.39 10.68 -7.61
C TYR A 79 -23.40 10.79 -6.45
N GLU A 80 -23.04 10.32 -5.24
CA GLU A 80 -23.77 10.55 -4.00
C GLU A 80 -22.81 11.15 -2.97
N MET A 81 -23.05 12.41 -2.63
CA MET A 81 -22.24 13.18 -1.66
C MET A 81 -22.28 12.53 -0.28
N THR A 82 -21.22 11.90 0.10
CA THR A 82 -21.04 11.44 1.48
C THR A 82 -19.78 12.04 2.07
N GLN A 83 -19.97 12.76 3.18
CA GLN A 83 -18.86 13.38 3.92
C GLN A 83 -18.01 12.28 4.56
N VAL A 84 -16.70 12.31 4.29
CA VAL A 84 -15.73 11.59 5.11
C VAL A 84 -15.69 12.29 6.46
N ALA A 85 -16.08 11.58 7.52
CA ALA A 85 -15.96 12.16 8.86
C ALA A 85 -14.48 12.46 9.11
N SER A 86 -14.15 13.75 9.19
CA SER A 86 -12.83 14.17 9.61
C SER A 86 -12.67 13.81 11.08
N LYS A 87 -12.03 12.66 11.37
CA LYS A 87 -11.41 12.51 12.68
C LYS A 87 -10.39 13.63 12.80
N GLU A 88 -10.38 14.32 13.93
CA GLU A 88 -9.37 15.34 14.23
C GLU A 88 -7.98 14.70 14.05
N VAL A 89 -7.33 15.01 12.94
CA VAL A 89 -5.99 14.53 12.57
C VAL A 89 -4.96 14.90 13.66
N ALA A 90 -5.28 15.94 14.46
CA ALA A 90 -4.43 16.45 15.52
C ALA A 90 -4.06 15.42 16.63
N ALA A 91 -4.77 14.29 16.74
CA ALA A 91 -4.52 13.28 17.78
C ALA A 91 -3.68 12.08 17.29
N SER A 92 -3.44 11.95 15.97
CA SER A 92 -2.68 10.81 15.43
C SER A 92 -1.19 11.11 15.33
N PRO A 93 -0.30 10.15 15.66
CA PRO A 93 1.14 10.33 15.52
C PRO A 93 1.53 10.63 14.07
N GLU A 94 2.43 11.63 13.88
CA GLU A 94 3.07 11.89 12.60
C GLU A 94 3.88 10.69 12.14
N LEU A 95 3.68 10.28 10.89
CA LEU A 95 4.36 9.12 10.34
C LEU A 95 5.39 9.51 9.27
N PHE A 96 4.95 10.17 8.19
CA PHE A 96 5.83 10.70 7.15
C PHE A 96 5.70 12.21 7.05
N HIS A 97 6.83 12.89 7.06
CA HIS A 97 6.89 14.32 6.77
C HIS A 97 7.67 14.53 5.48
N MET A 98 7.07 15.24 4.54
CA MET A 98 7.62 15.60 3.23
C MET A 98 7.86 17.09 3.16
N ASN A 99 9.10 17.50 2.90
CA ASN A 99 9.45 18.90 2.76
C ASN A 99 10.18 19.14 1.44
N ARG A 100 9.61 20.02 0.60
CA ARG A 100 10.11 20.38 -0.74
C ARG A 100 10.40 19.16 -1.61
N VAL A 101 9.52 18.16 -1.58
CA VAL A 101 9.69 16.91 -2.32
C VAL A 101 9.22 17.10 -3.75
N THR A 102 10.12 16.85 -4.71
CA THR A 102 9.82 16.84 -6.15
C THR A 102 10.19 15.50 -6.74
N GLY A 103 9.22 14.83 -7.36
CA GLY A 103 9.41 13.61 -8.13
C GLY A 103 9.47 13.91 -9.61
N GLU A 104 10.43 13.27 -10.31
CA GLU A 104 10.69 13.47 -11.73
C GLU A 104 10.67 12.11 -12.47
N LEU A 105 10.19 12.12 -13.71
CA LEU A 105 10.34 11.00 -14.64
C LEU A 105 11.19 11.49 -15.82
N GLY A 106 12.45 11.02 -15.89
CA GLY A 106 13.44 11.65 -16.74
C GLY A 106 13.68 13.09 -16.30
N ASN A 107 13.50 14.06 -17.21
CA ASN A 107 13.63 15.49 -16.93
C ASN A 107 12.29 16.19 -16.69
N ARG A 108 11.17 15.45 -16.66
CA ARG A 108 9.84 16.01 -16.48
C ARG A 108 9.44 15.92 -15.01
N PRO A 109 9.16 17.04 -14.33
CA PRO A 109 8.57 16.99 -12.99
C PRO A 109 7.15 16.45 -13.08
N LEU A 110 6.82 15.48 -12.21
CA LEU A 110 5.48 14.90 -12.11
C LEU A 110 4.69 15.52 -10.96
N PHE A 111 5.35 15.75 -9.83
CA PHE A 111 4.73 16.39 -8.68
C PHE A 111 5.73 17.25 -7.90
N SER A 112 5.21 18.22 -7.16
CA SER A 112 5.97 19.04 -6.23
C SER A 112 5.16 19.25 -4.96
N ILE A 113 5.67 18.76 -3.83
CA ILE A 113 5.06 18.84 -2.51
C ILE A 113 5.90 19.81 -1.69
N ALA A 114 5.35 20.97 -1.37
CA ALA A 114 6.05 21.99 -0.59
C ALA A 114 6.26 21.52 0.86
N ASP A 115 5.17 21.11 1.49
CA ASP A 115 5.14 20.55 2.84
C ASP A 115 3.89 19.67 2.97
N PHE A 116 4.04 18.45 3.49
CA PHE A 116 2.92 17.55 3.74
C PHE A 116 3.28 16.48 4.77
N THR A 117 2.33 16.15 5.64
CA THR A 117 2.48 15.11 6.68
C THR A 117 1.42 14.03 6.50
N PHE A 118 1.85 12.78 6.46
CA PHE A 118 1.00 11.61 6.64
C PHE A 118 1.01 11.20 8.10
N TYR A 119 -0.17 10.93 8.63
CA TYR A 119 -0.38 10.50 10.00
C TYR A 119 -0.68 9.00 10.06
N GLN A 120 -0.65 8.42 11.24
CA GLN A 120 -1.04 7.04 11.45
C GLN A 120 -2.53 6.85 11.11
N GLY A 121 -2.87 5.78 10.37
CA GLY A 121 -4.22 5.49 9.88
C GLY A 121 -4.21 5.07 8.42
N ILE A 122 -5.36 5.09 7.77
CA ILE A 122 -5.51 4.82 6.34
C ILE A 122 -5.60 6.13 5.58
N SER A 123 -4.64 6.40 4.70
CA SER A 123 -4.63 7.56 3.81
C SER A 123 -4.80 7.13 2.36
N CYS A 124 -5.77 7.70 1.65
CA CYS A 124 -5.99 7.45 0.23
C CYS A 124 -5.50 8.63 -0.60
N ILE A 125 -4.64 8.38 -1.58
CA ILE A 125 -4.14 9.39 -2.53
C ILE A 125 -4.93 9.25 -3.82
N LEU A 126 -5.67 10.30 -4.18
CA LEU A 126 -6.47 10.40 -5.39
C LEU A 126 -5.74 11.18 -6.48
N GLY A 127 -6.13 10.94 -7.72
CA GLY A 127 -5.68 11.71 -8.86
C GLY A 127 -5.74 10.88 -10.15
N ASP A 128 -5.71 11.56 -11.29
CA ASP A 128 -5.77 10.93 -12.61
C ASP A 128 -4.56 10.02 -12.86
N ASN A 129 -4.68 9.16 -13.88
CA ASN A 129 -3.56 8.34 -14.31
C ASN A 129 -2.41 9.24 -14.82
N GLY A 130 -1.19 8.89 -14.44
CA GLY A 130 0.01 9.62 -14.87
C GLY A 130 0.40 10.85 -14.04
N VAL A 131 -0.39 11.27 -13.04
CA VAL A 131 -0.07 12.44 -12.18
C VAL A 131 1.08 12.22 -11.21
N GLY A 132 1.59 10.97 -11.09
CA GLY A 132 2.77 10.67 -10.28
C GLY A 132 2.49 9.94 -8.96
N LYS A 133 1.30 9.36 -8.75
CA LYS A 133 0.99 8.59 -7.53
C LYS A 133 2.01 7.47 -7.28
N SER A 134 2.23 6.60 -8.28
CA SER A 134 3.20 5.51 -8.18
C SER A 134 4.64 6.02 -8.04
N THR A 135 4.96 7.16 -8.65
CA THR A 135 6.26 7.81 -8.47
C THR A 135 6.46 8.28 -7.03
N LEU A 136 5.42 8.84 -6.41
CA LEU A 136 5.44 9.24 -5.00
C LEU A 136 5.68 8.01 -4.10
N PHE A 137 4.98 6.90 -4.33
CA PHE A 137 5.18 5.66 -3.57
C PHE A 137 6.60 5.12 -3.74
N ARG A 138 7.10 5.06 -4.98
CA ARG A 138 8.48 4.62 -5.24
C ARG A 138 9.51 5.54 -4.57
N SER A 139 9.21 6.84 -4.44
CA SER A 139 10.07 7.80 -3.72
C SER A 139 10.08 7.52 -2.21
N ILE A 140 8.92 7.26 -1.61
CA ILE A 140 8.81 6.85 -0.19
C ILE A 140 9.56 5.53 0.04
N LEU A 141 9.38 4.55 -0.84
CA LEU A 141 10.09 3.26 -0.79
C LEU A 141 11.59 3.35 -1.13
N GLN A 142 12.10 4.54 -1.47
CA GLN A 142 13.49 4.75 -1.88
C GLN A 142 13.89 3.94 -3.14
N PHE A 143 12.92 3.61 -4.01
CA PHE A 143 13.14 2.95 -5.29
C PHE A 143 13.36 3.94 -6.42
N GLN A 144 12.96 5.20 -6.23
CA GLN A 144 13.14 6.29 -7.18
C GLN A 144 13.78 7.49 -6.51
N LYS A 145 14.64 8.18 -7.26
CA LYS A 145 15.26 9.43 -6.81
C LYS A 145 14.22 10.55 -6.79
N TYR A 146 14.33 11.42 -5.83
CA TYR A 146 13.53 12.63 -5.67
C TYR A 146 14.41 13.76 -5.12
N LYS A 147 13.96 15.00 -5.28
CA LYS A 147 14.56 16.17 -4.62
C LYS A 147 13.77 16.47 -3.35
N GLY A 148 14.40 17.11 -2.38
CA GLY A 148 13.77 17.45 -1.11
C GLY A 148 14.01 16.40 -0.02
N ARG A 149 13.14 16.39 1.00
CA ARG A 149 13.32 15.58 2.20
C ARG A 149 12.05 14.81 2.52
N ILE A 150 12.18 13.50 2.68
CA ILE A 150 11.15 12.63 3.25
C ILE A 150 11.69 12.10 4.58
N ALA A 151 11.00 12.37 5.67
CA ALA A 151 11.32 11.83 6.99
C ALA A 151 10.23 10.85 7.42
N TRP A 152 10.62 9.78 8.11
CA TRP A 152 9.75 8.80 8.74
C TRP A 152 10.00 8.82 10.23
N LYS A 153 8.94 9.11 11.00
CA LYS A 153 9.04 9.28 12.47
C LYS A 153 10.21 10.22 12.85
N GLY A 154 10.27 11.38 12.19
CA GLY A 154 11.32 12.37 12.41
C GLY A 154 12.69 12.06 11.82
N THR A 155 12.94 10.83 11.36
CA THR A 155 14.23 10.44 10.77
C THR A 155 14.20 10.48 9.25
N VAL A 156 15.17 11.15 8.61
CA VAL A 156 15.25 11.22 7.15
C VAL A 156 15.39 9.82 6.55
N LEU A 157 14.52 9.48 5.61
CA LEU A 157 14.56 8.22 4.91
C LEU A 157 15.86 8.07 4.11
N LYS A 158 16.49 6.92 4.27
CA LYS A 158 17.64 6.49 3.47
C LYS A 158 17.48 5.03 3.10
N LYS A 159 17.89 4.67 1.87
CA LYS A 159 17.86 3.29 1.41
C LYS A 159 18.77 2.40 2.27
N LYS A 160 18.18 1.58 3.12
CA LYS A 160 18.86 0.62 4.00
C LYS A 160 18.04 -0.68 4.06
N LYS A 161 18.69 -1.84 4.19
CA LYS A 161 17.99 -3.13 4.33
C LYS A 161 17.02 -3.14 5.53
N SER A 162 17.37 -2.47 6.64
CA SER A 162 16.53 -2.37 7.83
C SER A 162 15.23 -1.58 7.59
N LEU A 163 15.19 -0.68 6.62
CA LEU A 163 13.99 0.07 6.27
C LEU A 163 12.85 -0.87 5.84
N TYR A 164 13.18 -1.88 5.04
CA TYR A 164 12.19 -2.79 4.45
C TYR A 164 11.66 -3.86 5.42
N ARG A 165 12.10 -3.86 6.68
CA ARG A 165 11.45 -4.63 7.76
C ARG A 165 10.18 -3.97 8.27
N ASP A 166 10.13 -2.64 8.22
CA ASP A 166 9.03 -1.84 8.75
C ASP A 166 8.22 -1.14 7.66
N LEU A 167 8.81 -0.94 6.47
CA LEU A 167 8.20 -0.27 5.32
C LEU A 167 8.20 -1.22 4.13
N THR A 168 7.02 -1.56 3.64
CA THR A 168 6.84 -2.37 2.44
C THR A 168 5.81 -1.75 1.52
N GLY A 169 5.76 -2.18 0.28
CA GLY A 169 4.80 -1.70 -0.70
C GLY A 169 4.54 -2.71 -1.79
N VAL A 170 3.33 -2.66 -2.33
CA VAL A 170 2.90 -3.44 -3.49
C VAL A 170 2.76 -2.48 -4.66
N VAL A 171 3.35 -2.83 -5.79
CA VAL A 171 3.26 -2.05 -7.03
C VAL A 171 2.38 -2.76 -8.05
N GLN A 172 1.79 -2.00 -8.96
CA GLN A 172 0.74 -2.44 -9.87
C GLN A 172 1.10 -3.64 -10.77
N GLU A 173 2.37 -3.77 -11.17
CA GLU A 173 2.84 -4.83 -12.07
C GLU A 173 3.21 -6.11 -11.29
N ALA A 174 2.20 -6.77 -10.82
CA ALA A 174 2.28 -7.97 -10.01
C ALA A 174 2.95 -9.16 -10.69
N GLU A 175 2.59 -9.42 -11.92
CA GLU A 175 3.06 -10.58 -12.68
C GLU A 175 4.59 -10.61 -12.87
N LYS A 176 5.23 -9.44 -12.80
CA LYS A 176 6.69 -9.31 -12.91
C LYS A 176 7.44 -9.52 -11.59
N GLN A 177 6.72 -9.75 -10.48
CA GLN A 177 7.35 -9.85 -9.15
C GLN A 177 7.64 -11.28 -8.72
N PHE A 178 6.99 -12.27 -9.32
CA PHE A 178 7.26 -13.67 -9.00
C PHE A 178 8.57 -14.12 -9.62
N ILE A 179 9.52 -14.55 -8.79
CA ILE A 179 10.87 -14.94 -9.19
C ILE A 179 11.04 -16.45 -9.06
N ARG A 180 10.25 -17.09 -8.19
CA ARG A 180 10.45 -18.49 -7.84
C ARG A 180 9.50 -19.43 -8.58
N VAL A 181 9.86 -20.72 -8.58
CA VAL A 181 9.12 -21.76 -9.31
C VAL A 181 7.82 -22.12 -8.61
N SER A 182 7.77 -22.03 -7.28
CA SER A 182 6.60 -22.37 -6.47
C SER A 182 6.28 -21.29 -5.44
N LEU A 183 5.03 -21.28 -4.93
CA LEU A 183 4.66 -20.40 -3.83
C LEU A 183 5.48 -20.70 -2.58
N ARG A 184 5.78 -21.95 -2.32
CA ARG A 184 6.60 -22.37 -1.17
C ARG A 184 7.95 -21.64 -1.17
N GLU A 185 8.63 -21.64 -2.31
CA GLU A 185 9.92 -20.97 -2.46
C GLU A 185 9.77 -19.43 -2.45
N GLU A 186 8.75 -18.90 -3.12
CA GLU A 186 8.48 -17.45 -3.15
C GLU A 186 8.22 -16.91 -1.74
N LEU A 187 7.46 -17.64 -0.94
CA LEU A 187 7.13 -17.31 0.44
C LEU A 187 8.22 -17.75 1.44
N GLN A 188 9.27 -18.44 0.99
CA GLN A 188 10.34 -18.97 1.83
C GLN A 188 9.80 -19.78 3.03
N LEU A 189 8.81 -20.66 2.80
CA LEU A 189 8.13 -21.42 3.84
C LEU A 189 9.01 -22.45 4.53
N ASP A 190 10.10 -22.86 3.90
CA ASP A 190 11.08 -23.81 4.47
C ASP A 190 12.13 -23.09 5.36
N GLY A 191 11.96 -21.79 5.58
CA GLY A 191 12.82 -21.01 6.46
C GLY A 191 12.59 -21.33 7.96
N PRO A 192 13.56 -20.99 8.82
CA PRO A 192 13.56 -21.36 10.23
C PRO A 192 12.55 -20.57 11.08
N ASP A 193 11.93 -19.52 10.57
CA ASP A 193 10.99 -18.68 11.29
C ASP A 193 9.59 -19.31 11.32
N SER A 194 9.34 -20.13 12.33
CA SER A 194 8.07 -20.85 12.49
C SER A 194 6.88 -19.93 12.72
N GLU A 195 7.05 -18.83 13.42
CA GLU A 195 5.98 -17.86 13.69
C GLU A 195 5.58 -17.12 12.42
N ARG A 196 6.54 -16.70 11.61
CA ARG A 196 6.30 -16.12 10.30
C ARG A 196 5.56 -17.11 9.39
N ASN A 197 6.01 -18.37 9.35
CA ASN A 197 5.40 -19.40 8.51
C ASN A 197 3.95 -19.67 8.93
N GLN A 198 3.65 -19.71 10.23
CA GLN A 198 2.27 -19.84 10.71
C GLN A 198 1.37 -18.70 10.23
N ARG A 199 1.85 -17.43 10.29
CA ARG A 199 1.10 -16.27 9.78
C ARG A 199 0.85 -16.39 8.27
N ILE A 200 1.84 -16.84 7.51
CA ILE A 200 1.67 -17.06 6.06
C ILE A 200 0.61 -18.14 5.81
N PHE A 201 0.68 -19.28 6.49
CA PHE A 201 -0.31 -20.34 6.30
C PHE A 201 -1.73 -19.91 6.71
N GLN A 202 -1.90 -19.11 7.77
CA GLN A 202 -3.19 -18.53 8.14
C GLN A 202 -3.73 -17.63 7.01
N ALA A 203 -2.91 -16.78 6.42
CA ALA A 203 -3.31 -15.93 5.31
C ALA A 203 -3.64 -16.74 4.05
N LEU A 204 -2.83 -17.75 3.69
CA LEU A 204 -3.11 -18.64 2.57
C LEU A 204 -4.44 -19.38 2.75
N ARG A 205 -4.74 -19.84 3.97
CA ARG A 205 -6.01 -20.48 4.30
C ARG A 205 -7.18 -19.52 4.18
N TYR A 206 -7.03 -18.30 4.67
CA TYR A 206 -8.07 -17.27 4.59
C TYR A 206 -8.49 -16.98 3.14
N PHE A 207 -7.54 -17.06 2.20
CA PHE A 207 -7.76 -16.81 0.77
C PHE A 207 -7.94 -18.09 -0.08
N ASP A 208 -8.14 -19.26 0.53
CA ASP A 208 -8.26 -20.55 -0.16
C ASP A 208 -7.07 -20.89 -1.09
N LEU A 209 -5.87 -20.43 -0.73
CA LEU A 209 -4.63 -20.65 -1.48
C LEU A 209 -3.71 -21.72 -0.86
N GLU A 210 -4.10 -22.34 0.24
CA GLU A 210 -3.31 -23.34 0.96
C GLU A 210 -2.93 -24.53 0.05
N GLN A 211 -3.87 -24.99 -0.80
CA GLN A 211 -3.64 -26.11 -1.73
C GLN A 211 -2.75 -25.73 -2.93
N ALA A 212 -2.43 -24.46 -3.08
CA ALA A 212 -1.60 -23.97 -4.17
C ALA A 212 -0.13 -23.76 -3.78
N VAL A 213 0.26 -24.08 -2.55
CA VAL A 213 1.61 -23.82 -2.00
C VAL A 213 2.71 -24.42 -2.86
N ASP A 214 2.50 -25.60 -3.42
CA ASP A 214 3.49 -26.29 -4.26
C ASP A 214 3.33 -25.99 -5.77
N LYS A 215 2.32 -25.16 -6.13
CA LYS A 215 2.10 -24.73 -7.51
C LYS A 215 2.97 -23.52 -7.85
N SER A 216 3.21 -23.37 -9.16
CA SER A 216 3.81 -22.12 -9.66
C SER A 216 2.82 -20.97 -9.51
N PRO A 217 3.29 -19.76 -9.10
CA PRO A 217 2.45 -18.56 -9.09
C PRO A 217 1.73 -18.31 -10.43
N TYR A 218 2.36 -18.67 -11.54
CA TYR A 218 1.81 -18.52 -12.89
C TYR A 218 0.69 -19.50 -13.26
N GLN A 219 0.47 -20.54 -12.44
CA GLN A 219 -0.66 -21.48 -12.60
C GLN A 219 -1.93 -21.01 -11.89
N LEU A 220 -1.84 -19.93 -11.15
CA LEU A 220 -2.97 -19.32 -10.47
C LEU A 220 -3.78 -18.43 -11.42
N SER A 221 -5.10 -18.30 -11.13
CA SER A 221 -5.92 -17.31 -11.84
C SER A 221 -5.39 -15.89 -11.60
N GLY A 222 -5.68 -14.95 -12.50
CA GLY A 222 -5.25 -13.56 -12.35
C GLY A 222 -5.68 -12.95 -11.02
N GLY A 223 -6.90 -13.24 -10.54
CA GLY A 223 -7.38 -12.83 -9.22
C GLY A 223 -6.55 -13.44 -8.08
N GLN A 224 -6.27 -14.75 -8.16
CA GLN A 224 -5.41 -15.41 -7.16
C GLN A 224 -3.98 -14.88 -7.17
N GLN A 225 -3.41 -14.62 -8.35
CA GLN A 225 -2.10 -13.97 -8.47
C GLN A 225 -2.10 -12.59 -7.83
N LYS A 226 -3.17 -11.83 -8.00
CA LYS A 226 -3.33 -10.51 -7.41
C LYS A 226 -3.44 -10.58 -5.89
N ILE A 227 -4.25 -11.49 -5.35
CA ILE A 227 -4.31 -11.77 -3.91
C ILE A 227 -2.94 -12.22 -3.39
N LEU A 228 -2.22 -13.00 -4.18
CA LEU A 228 -0.88 -13.47 -3.85
C LEU A 228 0.15 -12.33 -3.73
N GLN A 229 -0.08 -11.18 -4.37
CA GLN A 229 0.81 -10.01 -4.33
C GLN A 229 0.48 -9.02 -3.23
N LEU A 230 -0.82 -8.90 -2.92
CA LEU A 230 -1.30 -8.11 -1.79
C LEU A 230 -0.93 -8.78 -0.48
#